data_bd99d1f450f2a5567b43b0318e384e64
#
_entry.id   bd99d1f450f2a5567b43b0318e384e64
#
_cell.length_a   1.000
_cell.length_b   1.000
_cell.length_c   1.000
_cell.angle_alpha   90.00
_cell.angle_beta   90.00
_cell.angle_gamma   90.00
#
_symmetry.space_group_name_H-M   'P 1'
#
loop_
_entity.id
_entity.type
_entity.pdbx_description
1 polymer ?
#
loop_
_entity_poly.entity_id
_entity_poly.type
_entity_poly.pdbx_seq_one_letter_code
_entity_poly.pdbx_strand_id
1 'polypeptide(L)'
;IRDRNVTDAAVSLGLDGINVDFEQLSSDCGPHYVEFIRELSIQCRNRGLVLSIANYVPFNFNDYYRLDIQGQVADYVIIMGYDEHWHGSKDPGSVASISYVSGGLDRTLQEVPANKVVNALPFYTILWKTEGTDVTDEYITMNNEADFMNRAGVTAEWDEETCQNYAEWTSGNATYQIWLENAKSLEAKLQVMSAYQLGGIAEWKLGLETPDVWTLIENYVKNEAAIDPVIPDETAAVQNTENTGEQTDTADEQAPLEEIVTE
;
A
#
# COMPACT_ATOMS: atom_id res chain seq x y z
N ILE A 1 17.12 -25.49 -4.07
CA ILE A 1 17.90 -25.24 -5.32
C ILE A 1 17.60 -23.83 -5.86
N ARG A 2 16.31 -23.38 -5.85
CA ARG A 2 15.93 -22.05 -6.36
C ARG A 2 16.50 -20.91 -5.49
N ASP A 3 16.46 -21.03 -4.17
CA ASP A 3 16.91 -20.01 -3.21
C ASP A 3 18.41 -19.73 -3.32
N ARG A 4 19.23 -20.77 -3.59
CA ARG A 4 20.65 -20.58 -3.85
C ARG A 4 20.89 -19.77 -5.12
N ASN A 5 20.12 -20.00 -6.18
CA ASN A 5 20.30 -19.27 -7.43
C ASN A 5 20.00 -17.79 -7.27
N VAL A 6 18.96 -17.41 -6.51
CA VAL A 6 18.61 -16.00 -6.26
C VAL A 6 19.68 -15.32 -5.42
N THR A 7 20.11 -15.96 -4.32
CA THR A 7 21.15 -15.39 -3.44
C THR A 7 22.52 -15.34 -4.11
N ASP A 8 22.89 -16.34 -4.93
CA ASP A 8 24.14 -16.34 -5.70
C ASP A 8 24.12 -15.22 -6.77
N ALA A 9 22.97 -14.98 -7.40
CA ALA A 9 22.79 -13.86 -8.33
C ALA A 9 22.92 -12.51 -7.61
N ALA A 10 22.28 -12.32 -6.46
CA ALA A 10 22.40 -11.11 -5.67
C ALA A 10 23.85 -10.80 -5.30
N VAL A 11 24.59 -11.79 -4.81
CA VAL A 11 26.03 -11.64 -4.50
C VAL A 11 26.84 -11.30 -5.74
N SER A 12 26.60 -12.01 -6.87
CA SER A 12 27.37 -11.79 -8.11
C SER A 12 27.14 -10.42 -8.72
N LEU A 13 25.97 -9.82 -8.48
CA LEU A 13 25.59 -8.47 -8.90
C LEU A 13 25.99 -7.40 -7.89
N GLY A 14 26.52 -7.77 -6.74
CA GLY A 14 26.91 -6.82 -5.67
C GLY A 14 25.70 -6.14 -5.01
N LEU A 15 24.55 -6.82 -4.94
CA LEU A 15 23.35 -6.32 -4.28
C LEU A 15 23.44 -6.52 -2.76
N ASP A 16 22.84 -5.61 -2.00
CA ASP A 16 22.83 -5.66 -0.54
C ASP A 16 21.75 -6.58 0.03
N GLY A 17 20.74 -6.96 -0.77
CA GLY A 17 19.64 -7.78 -0.30
C GLY A 17 18.69 -8.26 -1.38
N ILE A 18 17.62 -8.87 -0.93
CA ILE A 18 16.54 -9.42 -1.76
C ILE A 18 15.21 -8.94 -1.16
N ASN A 19 14.33 -8.44 -2.01
CA ASN A 19 12.92 -8.25 -1.70
C ASN A 19 12.10 -9.37 -2.33
N VAL A 20 11.23 -10.01 -1.54
CA VAL A 20 10.26 -10.99 -2.01
C VAL A 20 8.90 -10.31 -2.12
N ASP A 21 8.36 -10.30 -3.33
CA ASP A 21 7.08 -9.66 -3.66
C ASP A 21 6.21 -10.68 -4.42
N PHE A 22 5.69 -11.68 -3.66
CA PHE A 22 4.83 -12.72 -4.22
C PHE A 22 3.39 -12.41 -3.90
N GLU A 23 2.69 -11.97 -4.93
CA GLU A 23 1.29 -11.62 -4.85
C GLU A 23 0.37 -12.73 -5.37
N GLN A 24 -0.91 -12.66 -5.02
CA GLN A 24 -1.97 -13.56 -5.50
C GLN A 24 -1.68 -15.06 -5.29
N LEU A 25 -0.95 -15.39 -4.22
CA LEU A 25 -0.79 -16.78 -3.83
C LEU A 25 -2.12 -17.35 -3.33
N SER A 26 -2.45 -18.56 -3.73
CA SER A 26 -3.59 -19.27 -3.13
C SER A 26 -3.24 -19.77 -1.72
N SER A 27 -4.26 -19.96 -0.88
CA SER A 27 -4.08 -20.48 0.48
C SER A 27 -3.35 -21.82 0.52
N ASP A 28 -3.52 -22.66 -0.50
CA ASP A 28 -2.82 -23.96 -0.62
C ASP A 28 -1.30 -23.77 -0.77
N CYS A 29 -0.85 -22.63 -1.28
CA CYS A 29 0.57 -22.30 -1.39
C CYS A 29 1.18 -21.86 -0.05
N GLY A 30 0.38 -21.46 0.93
CA GLY A 30 0.84 -20.90 2.20
C GLY A 30 1.93 -21.70 2.89
N PRO A 31 1.78 -23.01 3.16
CA PRO A 31 2.83 -23.82 3.79
C PRO A 31 4.13 -23.86 2.99
N HIS A 32 4.04 -23.90 1.66
CA HIS A 32 5.20 -23.92 0.77
C HIS A 32 5.89 -22.56 0.71
N TYR A 33 5.11 -21.49 0.76
CA TYR A 33 5.62 -20.12 0.82
C TYR A 33 6.39 -19.88 2.12
N VAL A 34 5.83 -20.29 3.24
CA VAL A 34 6.49 -20.19 4.55
C VAL A 34 7.83 -20.92 4.56
N GLU A 35 7.87 -22.14 4.01
CA GLU A 35 9.13 -22.92 3.93
C GLU A 35 10.15 -22.22 3.02
N PHE A 36 9.71 -21.73 1.85
CA PHE A 36 10.55 -20.94 0.95
C PHE A 36 11.17 -19.73 1.67
N ILE A 37 10.37 -18.94 2.40
CA ILE A 37 10.87 -17.76 3.14
C ILE A 37 11.87 -18.15 4.22
N ARG A 38 11.63 -19.27 4.94
CA ARG A 38 12.57 -19.76 5.95
C ARG A 38 13.92 -20.20 5.33
N GLU A 39 13.88 -20.95 4.25
CA GLU A 39 15.10 -21.37 3.55
C GLU A 39 15.85 -20.16 2.98
N LEU A 40 15.12 -19.23 2.35
CA LEU A 40 15.71 -18.01 1.79
C LEU A 40 16.37 -17.15 2.88
N SER A 41 15.74 -17.00 4.05
CA SER A 41 16.29 -16.22 5.16
C SER A 41 17.64 -16.78 5.66
N ILE A 42 17.78 -18.12 5.69
CA ILE A 42 19.03 -18.78 6.05
C ILE A 42 20.10 -18.48 4.98
N GLN A 43 19.73 -18.55 3.70
CA GLN A 43 20.66 -18.29 2.61
C GLN A 43 21.11 -16.82 2.56
N CYS A 44 20.20 -15.88 2.78
CA CYS A 44 20.50 -14.45 2.87
C CYS A 44 21.46 -14.17 4.04
N ARG A 45 21.15 -14.68 5.22
CA ARG A 45 21.97 -14.50 6.44
C ARG A 45 23.39 -15.04 6.26
N ASN A 46 23.52 -16.23 5.65
CA ASN A 46 24.83 -16.84 5.38
C ASN A 46 25.69 -16.07 4.39
N ARG A 47 25.10 -15.17 3.60
CA ARG A 47 25.76 -14.33 2.58
C ARG A 47 25.83 -12.85 2.96
N GLY A 48 25.30 -12.46 4.12
CA GLY A 48 25.23 -11.08 4.55
C GLY A 48 24.27 -10.22 3.74
N LEU A 49 23.23 -10.86 3.14
CA LEU A 49 22.18 -10.17 2.39
C LEU A 49 21.00 -9.85 3.30
N VAL A 50 20.43 -8.66 3.12
CA VAL A 50 19.16 -8.26 3.75
C VAL A 50 18.00 -8.96 3.06
N LEU A 51 17.03 -9.45 3.83
CA LEU A 51 15.78 -10.02 3.32
C LEU A 51 14.61 -9.12 3.73
N SER A 52 13.90 -8.58 2.75
CA SER A 52 12.61 -7.92 2.95
C SER A 52 11.49 -8.66 2.20
N ILE A 53 10.28 -8.54 2.70
CA ILE A 53 9.12 -9.25 2.15
C ILE A 53 7.96 -8.28 2.05
N ALA A 54 7.43 -8.07 0.85
CA ALA A 54 6.22 -7.30 0.61
C ALA A 54 4.97 -8.15 0.85
N ASN A 55 3.97 -7.54 1.48
CA ASN A 55 2.72 -8.18 1.84
C ASN A 55 1.55 -7.22 1.67
N TYR A 56 0.39 -7.76 1.33
CA TYR A 56 -0.87 -7.04 1.49
C TYR A 56 -1.12 -6.64 2.94
N VAL A 57 -1.94 -5.63 3.16
CA VAL A 57 -2.50 -5.36 4.49
C VAL A 57 -3.14 -6.64 5.04
N PRO A 58 -2.80 -7.06 6.28
CA PRO A 58 -3.26 -8.33 6.80
C PRO A 58 -4.76 -8.32 7.13
N PHE A 59 -5.45 -9.37 6.69
CA PHE A 59 -6.82 -9.72 7.01
C PHE A 59 -6.93 -11.23 7.24
N ASN A 60 -8.04 -11.70 7.80
CA ASN A 60 -8.25 -13.13 8.05
C ASN A 60 -8.19 -13.99 6.79
N PHE A 61 -8.56 -13.43 5.62
CA PHE A 61 -8.58 -14.18 4.37
C PHE A 61 -7.19 -14.38 3.76
N ASN A 62 -6.17 -13.61 4.18
CA ASN A 62 -4.80 -13.71 3.68
C ASN A 62 -3.78 -14.11 4.77
N ASP A 63 -4.24 -14.65 5.89
CA ASP A 63 -3.40 -15.06 7.04
C ASP A 63 -2.40 -16.18 6.70
N TYR A 64 -2.63 -16.91 5.60
CA TYR A 64 -1.72 -17.93 5.08
C TYR A 64 -0.36 -17.38 4.62
N TYR A 65 -0.20 -16.07 4.45
CA TYR A 65 1.10 -15.42 4.27
C TYR A 65 1.97 -15.47 5.53
N ARG A 66 1.36 -15.66 6.72
CA ARG A 66 2.05 -15.90 7.99
C ARG A 66 3.03 -14.81 8.37
N LEU A 67 2.50 -13.62 8.61
CA LEU A 67 3.30 -12.46 9.06
C LEU A 67 4.06 -12.75 10.35
N ASP A 68 3.49 -13.57 11.25
CA ASP A 68 4.14 -14.02 12.47
C ASP A 68 5.47 -14.75 12.22
N ILE A 69 5.54 -15.56 11.17
CA ILE A 69 6.78 -16.24 10.76
C ILE A 69 7.71 -15.27 10.04
N GLN A 70 7.19 -14.45 9.14
CA GLN A 70 7.98 -13.46 8.42
C GLN A 70 8.67 -12.49 9.39
N GLY A 71 7.96 -11.99 10.41
CA GLY A 71 8.50 -11.12 11.45
C GLY A 71 9.67 -11.74 12.25
N GLN A 72 9.75 -13.09 12.31
CA GLN A 72 10.84 -13.78 12.94
C GLN A 72 12.08 -13.92 12.05
N VAL A 73 11.88 -14.17 10.76
CA VAL A 73 12.96 -14.61 9.86
C VAL A 73 13.46 -13.55 8.89
N ALA A 74 12.62 -12.58 8.49
CA ALA A 74 13.01 -11.46 7.64
C ALA A 74 13.67 -10.33 8.46
N ASP A 75 14.45 -9.50 7.78
CA ASP A 75 14.97 -8.26 8.33
C ASP A 75 13.89 -7.18 8.34
N TYR A 76 13.09 -7.10 7.26
CA TYR A 76 11.95 -6.19 7.14
C TYR A 76 10.72 -6.88 6.55
N VAL A 77 9.56 -6.49 7.06
CA VAL A 77 8.24 -6.85 6.52
C VAL A 77 7.60 -5.58 6.00
N ILE A 78 7.42 -5.50 4.69
CA ILE A 78 6.84 -4.35 4.01
C ILE A 78 5.34 -4.61 3.88
N ILE A 79 4.52 -3.68 4.33
CA ILE A 79 3.07 -3.72 4.16
C ILE A 79 2.69 -2.74 3.07
N MET A 80 2.06 -3.23 2.01
CA MET A 80 1.50 -2.44 0.94
C MET A 80 0.21 -1.76 1.44
N GLY A 81 0.36 -0.60 2.10
CA GLY A 81 -0.71 0.16 2.72
C GLY A 81 -1.54 0.95 1.70
N TYR A 82 -1.89 0.30 0.60
CA TYR A 82 -2.66 0.83 -0.52
C TYR A 82 -3.51 -0.27 -1.16
N ASP A 83 -4.26 0.07 -2.21
CA ASP A 83 -5.25 -0.80 -2.87
C ASP A 83 -6.38 -1.24 -1.91
N GLU A 84 -6.82 -0.34 -1.01
CA GLU A 84 -8.05 -0.50 -0.24
C GLU A 84 -9.23 -0.70 -1.20
N HIS A 85 -9.35 0.20 -2.17
CA HIS A 85 -10.14 0.04 -3.38
C HIS A 85 -9.17 0.01 -4.56
N TRP A 86 -9.20 -1.05 -5.35
CA TRP A 86 -8.19 -1.37 -6.37
C TRP A 86 -8.76 -1.29 -7.79
N HIS A 87 -7.89 -1.21 -8.77
CA HIS A 87 -8.25 -1.25 -10.19
C HIS A 87 -9.12 -2.47 -10.53
N GLY A 88 -10.24 -2.23 -11.19
CA GLY A 88 -11.23 -3.27 -11.51
C GLY A 88 -12.27 -3.53 -10.41
N SER A 89 -12.14 -2.94 -9.21
CA SER A 89 -13.18 -2.97 -8.18
C SER A 89 -14.50 -2.41 -8.73
N LYS A 90 -15.62 -2.93 -8.23
CA LYS A 90 -16.97 -2.40 -8.52
C LYS A 90 -17.50 -1.49 -7.42
N ASP A 91 -16.69 -1.25 -6.41
CA ASP A 91 -16.99 -0.40 -5.26
C ASP A 91 -16.02 0.79 -5.26
N PRO A 92 -16.43 1.99 -5.71
CA PRO A 92 -15.60 3.17 -5.72
C PRO A 92 -15.17 3.59 -4.31
N GLY A 93 -13.89 3.93 -4.14
CA GLY A 93 -13.38 4.37 -2.85
C GLY A 93 -11.94 4.85 -2.90
N SER A 94 -11.40 5.19 -1.74
CA SER A 94 -10.01 5.57 -1.56
C SER A 94 -9.06 4.40 -1.82
N VAL A 95 -7.92 4.68 -2.42
CA VAL A 95 -6.82 3.70 -2.55
C VAL A 95 -6.17 3.42 -1.20
N ALA A 96 -6.12 4.41 -0.31
CA ALA A 96 -5.48 4.29 0.99
C ALA A 96 -6.04 5.31 1.99
N SER A 97 -7.22 5.05 2.54
CA SER A 97 -7.78 5.89 3.59
C SER A 97 -6.91 5.85 4.86
N ILE A 98 -7.04 6.87 5.71
CA ILE A 98 -6.31 6.91 6.98
C ILE A 98 -6.65 5.71 7.88
N SER A 99 -7.92 5.29 7.88
CA SER A 99 -8.39 4.13 8.66
C SER A 99 -7.84 2.81 8.12
N TYR A 100 -7.69 2.69 6.80
CA TYR A 100 -7.08 1.51 6.19
C TYR A 100 -5.61 1.37 6.58
N VAL A 101 -4.85 2.47 6.49
CA VAL A 101 -3.43 2.50 6.86
C VAL A 101 -3.26 2.20 8.35
N SER A 102 -3.96 2.92 9.24
CA SER A 102 -3.84 2.70 10.69
C SER A 102 -4.29 1.31 11.12
N GLY A 103 -5.47 0.87 10.65
CA GLY A 103 -5.98 -0.47 10.96
C GLY A 103 -5.10 -1.60 10.39
N GLY A 104 -4.45 -1.37 9.25
CA GLY A 104 -3.44 -2.27 8.69
C GLY A 104 -2.23 -2.40 9.60
N LEU A 105 -1.72 -1.28 10.10
CA LEU A 105 -0.60 -1.25 11.04
C LEU A 105 -0.96 -1.92 12.37
N ASP A 106 -2.14 -1.63 12.93
CA ASP A 106 -2.59 -2.25 14.18
C ASP A 106 -2.63 -3.78 14.09
N ARG A 107 -3.09 -4.33 12.97
CA ARG A 107 -3.09 -5.78 12.74
C ARG A 107 -1.69 -6.32 12.54
N THR A 108 -0.86 -5.65 11.76
CA THR A 108 0.52 -6.07 11.49
C THR A 108 1.35 -6.16 12.76
N LEU A 109 1.22 -5.17 13.64
CA LEU A 109 1.99 -5.08 14.87
C LEU A 109 1.59 -6.11 15.94
N GLN A 110 0.50 -6.82 15.75
CA GLN A 110 0.17 -8.00 16.57
C GLN A 110 1.10 -9.18 16.28
N GLU A 111 1.71 -9.21 15.11
CA GLU A 111 2.51 -10.35 14.63
C GLU A 111 3.98 -9.99 14.36
N VAL A 112 4.27 -8.74 14.00
CA VAL A 112 5.58 -8.28 13.56
C VAL A 112 6.11 -7.18 14.49
N PRO A 113 7.35 -7.27 14.98
CA PRO A 113 7.97 -6.18 15.75
C PRO A 113 8.02 -4.88 14.95
N ALA A 114 7.62 -3.75 15.55
CA ALA A 114 7.49 -2.45 14.88
C ALA A 114 8.76 -2.02 14.11
N ASN A 115 9.92 -2.21 14.70
CA ASN A 115 11.21 -1.87 14.08
C ASN A 115 11.57 -2.71 12.84
N LYS A 116 10.78 -3.71 12.49
CA LYS A 116 10.90 -4.50 11.26
C LYS A 116 9.81 -4.15 10.24
N VAL A 117 8.76 -3.45 10.65
CA VAL A 117 7.67 -3.07 9.75
C VAL A 117 8.07 -1.86 8.94
N VAL A 118 7.89 -1.96 7.62
CA VAL A 118 7.96 -0.84 6.68
C VAL A 118 6.58 -0.69 6.07
N ASN A 119 5.95 0.48 6.21
CA ASN A 119 4.64 0.70 5.59
C ASN A 119 4.81 1.44 4.27
N ALA A 120 4.25 0.88 3.20
CA ALA A 120 4.26 1.49 1.87
C ALA A 120 2.99 2.32 1.64
N LEU A 121 3.14 3.49 1.04
CA LEU A 121 2.07 4.42 0.70
C LEU A 121 2.02 4.64 -0.83
N PRO A 122 0.84 4.96 -1.41
CA PRO A 122 0.73 5.17 -2.85
C PRO A 122 1.11 6.59 -3.26
N PHE A 123 1.71 6.73 -4.44
CA PHE A 123 1.86 7.99 -5.17
C PHE A 123 0.89 8.07 -6.36
N TYR A 124 -0.26 7.44 -6.22
CA TYR A 124 -1.34 7.42 -7.21
C TYR A 124 -2.69 7.36 -6.52
N THR A 125 -3.70 7.69 -7.26
CA THR A 125 -5.11 7.48 -6.90
C THR A 125 -5.87 6.87 -8.05
N ILE A 126 -7.15 6.57 -7.82
CA ILE A 126 -8.06 6.05 -8.84
C ILE A 126 -9.21 7.03 -9.06
N LEU A 127 -9.41 7.41 -10.32
CA LEU A 127 -10.63 8.05 -10.78
C LEU A 127 -11.67 6.98 -11.05
N TRP A 128 -12.78 7.03 -10.34
CA TRP A 128 -13.92 6.16 -10.54
C TRP A 128 -14.96 6.81 -11.44
N LYS A 129 -15.51 6.05 -12.36
CA LYS A 129 -16.65 6.46 -13.19
C LYS A 129 -17.76 5.43 -13.05
N THR A 130 -18.92 5.87 -12.55
CA THR A 130 -20.13 5.04 -12.43
C THR A 130 -21.18 5.50 -13.43
N GLU A 131 -21.64 4.60 -14.29
CA GLU A 131 -22.72 4.85 -15.25
C GLU A 131 -23.80 3.75 -15.12
N GLY A 132 -24.92 4.07 -14.46
CA GLY A 132 -25.92 3.08 -14.06
C GLY A 132 -25.35 2.09 -13.04
N THR A 133 -25.16 0.83 -13.44
CA THR A 133 -24.53 -0.23 -12.64
C THR A 133 -23.09 -0.50 -13.03
N ASP A 134 -22.62 0.14 -14.09
CA ASP A 134 -21.26 -0.10 -14.60
C ASP A 134 -20.28 0.84 -13.91
N VAL A 135 -19.25 0.27 -13.28
CA VAL A 135 -18.14 0.98 -12.68
C VAL A 135 -16.89 0.71 -13.51
N THR A 136 -16.25 1.78 -13.93
CA THR A 136 -14.94 1.78 -14.57
C THR A 136 -14.00 2.72 -13.83
N ASP A 137 -12.71 2.54 -14.00
CA ASP A 137 -11.70 3.28 -13.25
C ASP A 137 -10.48 3.60 -14.11
N GLU A 138 -9.70 4.59 -13.67
CA GLU A 138 -8.47 5.05 -14.32
C GLU A 138 -7.48 5.48 -13.23
N TYR A 139 -6.23 5.06 -13.33
CA TYR A 139 -5.17 5.53 -12.46
C TYR A 139 -4.82 7.00 -12.75
N ILE A 140 -4.72 7.80 -11.70
CA ILE A 140 -4.20 9.17 -11.77
C ILE A 140 -2.97 9.24 -10.86
N THR A 141 -1.82 9.55 -11.45
CA THR A 141 -0.57 9.67 -10.68
C THR A 141 -0.54 10.98 -9.91
N MET A 142 0.09 11.02 -8.75
CA MET A 142 0.14 12.20 -7.89
C MET A 142 0.64 13.44 -8.64
N ASN A 143 1.68 13.29 -9.47
CA ASN A 143 2.23 14.39 -10.27
C ASN A 143 1.29 14.89 -11.38
N ASN A 144 0.24 14.14 -11.74
CA ASN A 144 -0.76 14.52 -12.74
C ASN A 144 -2.10 14.99 -12.12
N GLU A 145 -2.31 14.83 -10.82
CA GLU A 145 -3.58 15.18 -10.15
C GLU A 145 -4.01 16.62 -10.39
N ALA A 146 -3.08 17.57 -10.20
CA ALA A 146 -3.39 19.00 -10.35
C ALA A 146 -3.84 19.33 -11.78
N ASP A 147 -3.14 18.81 -12.79
CA ASP A 147 -3.48 19.03 -14.20
C ASP A 147 -4.80 18.34 -14.56
N PHE A 148 -5.04 17.14 -14.02
CA PHE A 148 -6.29 16.43 -14.20
C PHE A 148 -7.47 17.24 -13.63
N MET A 149 -7.41 17.66 -12.36
CA MET A 149 -8.46 18.42 -11.70
C MET A 149 -8.74 19.77 -12.40
N ASN A 150 -7.70 20.45 -12.86
CA ASN A 150 -7.84 21.68 -13.65
C ASN A 150 -8.57 21.43 -14.98
N ARG A 151 -8.25 20.36 -15.70
CA ARG A 151 -8.95 20.00 -16.96
C ARG A 151 -10.39 19.59 -16.70
N ALA A 152 -10.67 18.87 -15.63
CA ALA A 152 -12.02 18.51 -15.22
C ALA A 152 -12.85 19.72 -14.76
N GLY A 153 -12.22 20.81 -14.38
CA GLY A 153 -12.87 22.01 -13.85
C GLY A 153 -13.55 21.77 -12.49
N VAL A 154 -13.01 20.83 -11.69
CA VAL A 154 -13.56 20.39 -10.41
C VAL A 154 -12.60 20.72 -9.28
N THR A 155 -13.16 21.11 -8.13
CA THR A 155 -12.41 21.35 -6.91
C THR A 155 -12.67 20.24 -5.93
N ALA A 156 -11.61 19.67 -5.37
CA ALA A 156 -11.70 18.69 -4.28
C ALA A 156 -11.70 19.41 -2.94
N GLU A 157 -12.49 18.88 -1.98
CA GLU A 157 -12.54 19.34 -0.61
C GLU A 157 -11.92 18.31 0.32
N TRP A 158 -11.39 18.77 1.45
CA TRP A 158 -10.80 17.86 2.43
C TRP A 158 -11.88 17.02 3.10
N ASP A 159 -11.73 15.72 3.02
CA ASP A 159 -12.55 14.74 3.73
C ASP A 159 -11.80 14.26 4.97
N GLU A 160 -12.35 14.52 6.14
CA GLU A 160 -11.76 14.15 7.43
C GLU A 160 -11.84 12.64 7.69
N GLU A 161 -12.77 11.92 7.06
CA GLU A 161 -12.94 10.49 7.25
C GLU A 161 -11.80 9.69 6.61
N THR A 162 -11.44 10.06 5.38
CA THR A 162 -10.33 9.41 4.66
C THR A 162 -9.00 10.12 4.84
N CYS A 163 -8.99 11.36 5.36
CA CYS A 163 -7.85 12.28 5.38
C CYS A 163 -7.27 12.50 3.98
N GLN A 164 -8.14 12.74 3.01
CA GLN A 164 -7.80 13.00 1.62
C GLN A 164 -8.64 14.16 1.06
N ASN A 165 -8.20 14.73 -0.05
CA ASN A 165 -9.04 15.65 -0.80
C ASN A 165 -9.97 14.83 -1.70
N TYR A 166 -11.28 14.92 -1.48
CA TYR A 166 -12.32 14.22 -2.22
C TYR A 166 -13.04 15.15 -3.19
N ALA A 167 -13.36 14.62 -4.37
CA ALA A 167 -14.25 15.27 -5.30
C ALA A 167 -15.23 14.27 -5.92
N GLU A 168 -16.47 14.75 -6.09
CA GLU A 168 -17.53 14.05 -6.82
C GLU A 168 -18.21 15.02 -7.80
N TRP A 169 -18.44 14.57 -9.02
CA TRP A 169 -19.19 15.36 -10.00
C TRP A 169 -19.92 14.47 -11.00
N THR A 170 -20.88 15.05 -11.70
CA THR A 170 -21.61 14.36 -12.76
C THR A 170 -21.27 14.96 -14.12
N SER A 171 -21.13 14.11 -15.14
CA SER A 171 -21.02 14.52 -16.53
C SER A 171 -21.81 13.56 -17.42
N GLY A 172 -22.80 14.09 -18.12
CA GLY A 172 -23.77 13.24 -18.84
C GLY A 172 -24.57 12.37 -17.88
N ASN A 173 -24.51 11.05 -18.07
CA ASN A 173 -25.18 10.05 -17.22
C ASN A 173 -24.22 9.38 -16.21
N ALA A 174 -22.98 9.83 -16.15
CA ALA A 174 -21.96 9.24 -15.28
C ALA A 174 -21.69 10.13 -14.06
N THR A 175 -21.45 9.48 -12.94
CA THR A 175 -20.89 10.06 -11.72
C THR A 175 -19.40 9.72 -11.66
N TYR A 176 -18.59 10.71 -11.34
CA TYR A 176 -17.15 10.58 -11.15
C TYR A 176 -16.79 10.84 -9.68
N GLN A 177 -15.89 10.05 -9.15
CA GLN A 177 -15.40 10.16 -7.76
C GLN A 177 -13.89 9.98 -7.75
N ILE A 178 -13.19 10.75 -6.91
CA ILE A 178 -11.74 10.66 -6.75
C ILE A 178 -11.33 11.09 -5.34
N TRP A 179 -10.42 10.34 -4.71
CA TRP A 179 -9.75 10.64 -3.45
C TRP A 179 -8.28 10.88 -3.74
N LEU A 180 -7.83 12.14 -3.72
CA LEU A 180 -6.49 12.52 -4.16
C LEU A 180 -5.42 12.11 -3.15
N GLU A 181 -4.30 11.59 -3.68
CA GLU A 181 -3.09 11.34 -2.92
C GLU A 181 -2.07 12.44 -3.19
N ASN A 182 -1.87 13.31 -2.21
CA ASN A 182 -0.98 14.46 -2.31
C ASN A 182 -0.19 14.68 -1.00
N ALA A 183 0.62 15.73 -0.96
CA ALA A 183 1.43 16.04 0.21
C ALA A 183 0.61 16.12 1.51
N LYS A 184 -0.61 16.66 1.48
CA LYS A 184 -1.46 16.79 2.67
C LYS A 184 -1.97 15.43 3.17
N SER A 185 -2.42 14.55 2.27
CA SER A 185 -2.86 13.19 2.66
C SER A 185 -1.69 12.34 3.12
N LEU A 186 -0.53 12.49 2.48
CA LEU A 186 0.70 11.81 2.89
C LEU A 186 1.14 12.29 4.28
N GLU A 187 1.12 13.60 4.57
CA GLU A 187 1.44 14.13 5.88
C GLU A 187 0.55 13.53 6.97
N ALA A 188 -0.76 13.45 6.75
CA ALA A 188 -1.69 12.83 7.71
C ALA A 188 -1.33 11.35 7.98
N LYS A 189 -1.00 10.59 6.95
CA LYS A 189 -0.57 9.18 7.10
C LYS A 189 0.75 9.05 7.84
N LEU A 190 1.74 9.90 7.51
CA LEU A 190 3.03 9.94 8.22
C LEU A 190 2.87 10.30 9.69
N GLN A 191 1.93 11.20 10.04
CA GLN A 191 1.60 11.53 11.42
C GLN A 191 1.11 10.30 12.20
N VAL A 192 0.18 9.55 11.63
CA VAL A 192 -0.29 8.28 12.23
C VAL A 192 0.86 7.29 12.36
N MET A 193 1.64 7.09 11.30
CA MET A 193 2.77 6.15 11.31
C MET A 193 3.83 6.52 12.35
N SER A 194 4.03 7.79 12.66
CA SER A 194 4.99 8.24 13.67
C SER A 194 4.71 7.70 15.07
N ALA A 195 3.43 7.43 15.40
CA ALA A 195 3.04 6.86 16.69
C ALA A 195 3.51 5.42 16.88
N TYR A 196 3.76 4.68 15.79
CA TYR A 196 4.10 3.25 15.83
C TYR A 196 5.59 2.94 15.89
N GLN A 197 6.48 3.91 15.66
CA GLN A 197 7.94 3.73 15.63
C GLN A 197 8.37 2.61 14.68
N LEU A 198 7.91 2.67 13.45
CA LEU A 198 8.16 1.67 12.41
C LEU A 198 9.64 1.62 12.01
N GLY A 199 10.05 0.53 11.37
CA GLY A 199 11.39 0.37 10.79
C GLY A 199 11.64 1.26 9.57
N GLY A 200 10.60 1.76 8.92
CA GLY A 200 10.72 2.64 7.76
C GLY A 200 9.41 2.89 7.02
N ILE A 201 9.56 3.58 5.92
CA ILE A 201 8.52 3.88 4.95
C ILE A 201 8.95 3.41 3.56
N ALA A 202 8.01 3.03 2.73
CA ALA A 202 8.19 2.77 1.31
C ALA A 202 7.05 3.43 0.53
N GLU A 203 7.22 3.58 -0.77
CA GLU A 203 6.22 4.20 -1.64
C GLU A 203 6.07 3.42 -2.95
N TRP A 204 4.87 3.41 -3.48
CA TRP A 204 4.57 2.91 -4.81
C TRP A 204 4.02 4.03 -5.68
N LYS A 205 4.76 4.53 -6.69
CA LYS A 205 6.17 4.19 -6.94
C LYS A 205 6.94 5.46 -7.34
N LEU A 206 8.25 5.37 -7.27
CA LEU A 206 9.16 6.44 -7.70
C LEU A 206 8.86 6.90 -9.13
N GLY A 207 8.77 8.22 -9.33
CA GLY A 207 8.46 8.87 -10.59
C GLY A 207 6.99 9.26 -10.75
N LEU A 208 6.12 8.88 -9.80
CA LEU A 208 4.70 9.27 -9.79
C LEU A 208 4.41 10.44 -8.83
N GLU A 209 5.36 10.76 -7.95
CA GLU A 209 5.24 11.74 -6.89
C GLU A 209 5.40 13.18 -7.35
N THR A 210 4.92 14.10 -6.51
CA THR A 210 5.28 15.52 -6.57
C THR A 210 6.52 15.79 -5.71
N PRO A 211 7.38 16.78 -6.07
CA PRO A 211 8.65 17.03 -5.36
C PRO A 211 8.52 17.38 -3.87
N ASP A 212 7.38 17.94 -3.46
CA ASP A 212 7.12 18.42 -2.09
C ASP A 212 7.00 17.25 -1.08
N VAL A 213 6.59 16.06 -1.50
CA VAL A 213 6.48 14.90 -0.61
C VAL A 213 7.82 14.46 -0.03
N TRP A 214 8.93 14.71 -0.76
CA TRP A 214 10.25 14.31 -0.29
C TRP A 214 10.69 15.02 0.98
N THR A 215 10.26 16.28 1.16
CA THR A 215 10.52 17.00 2.41
C THR A 215 9.77 16.39 3.58
N LEU A 216 8.53 15.94 3.38
CA LEU A 216 7.73 15.27 4.41
C LEU A 216 8.35 13.93 4.80
N ILE A 217 8.73 13.13 3.80
CA ILE A 217 9.37 11.83 4.02
C ILE A 217 10.71 12.00 4.74
N GLU A 218 11.53 12.97 4.32
CA GLU A 218 12.80 13.25 4.97
C GLU A 218 12.62 13.63 6.45
N ASN A 219 11.65 14.49 6.76
CA ASN A 219 11.32 14.87 8.13
C ASN A 219 10.84 13.67 8.96
N TYR A 220 9.99 12.83 8.39
CA TYR A 220 9.54 11.59 9.04
C TYR A 220 10.72 10.67 9.38
N VAL A 221 11.59 10.40 8.41
CA VAL A 221 12.74 9.48 8.59
C VAL A 221 13.76 10.03 9.59
N LYS A 222 13.97 11.34 9.60
CA LYS A 222 14.95 11.99 10.50
C LYS A 222 14.40 12.25 11.91
N ASN A 223 13.12 12.03 12.16
CA ASN A 223 12.47 12.42 13.43
C ASN A 223 12.60 13.92 13.75
N GLU A 224 12.78 14.77 12.75
CA GLU A 224 13.05 16.21 12.90
C GLU A 224 11.81 17.04 13.22
N ALA A 225 10.61 16.48 13.13
CA ALA A 225 9.40 17.09 13.66
C ALA A 225 8.78 16.12 14.66
N ALA A 226 8.65 16.54 15.92
CA ALA A 226 7.65 15.95 16.79
C ALA A 226 6.30 16.31 16.20
N ILE A 227 5.78 15.45 15.33
CA ILE A 227 4.44 15.57 14.79
C ILE A 227 3.53 15.17 15.95
N ASP A 228 2.77 16.11 16.51
CA ASP A 228 1.77 15.81 17.53
C ASP A 228 0.80 14.78 16.92
N PRO A 229 0.72 13.55 17.46
CA PRO A 229 -0.14 12.52 16.89
C PRO A 229 -1.59 13.01 16.96
N VAL A 230 -2.24 13.14 15.81
CA VAL A 230 -3.69 13.21 15.76
C VAL A 230 -4.17 11.80 16.11
N ILE A 231 -4.45 11.57 17.39
CA ILE A 231 -5.06 10.32 17.85
C ILE A 231 -6.50 10.35 17.33
N PRO A 232 -6.91 9.45 16.42
CA PRO A 232 -8.31 9.34 16.04
C PRO A 232 -9.11 9.05 17.31
N ASP A 233 -10.24 9.75 17.49
CA ASP A 233 -11.13 9.53 18.63
C ASP A 233 -11.59 8.07 18.63
N GLU A 234 -11.22 7.30 19.66
CA GLU A 234 -11.53 5.87 19.83
C GLU A 234 -13.05 5.57 19.88
N THR A 235 -13.90 6.58 19.72
CA THR A 235 -15.37 6.42 19.78
C THR A 235 -16.04 6.12 18.46
N ALA A 236 -15.32 6.11 17.32
CA ALA A 236 -15.84 5.61 16.06
C ALA A 236 -15.74 4.07 16.04
N ALA A 237 -16.62 3.42 16.80
CA ALA A 237 -16.72 1.98 16.84
C ALA A 237 -16.98 1.43 15.43
N VAL A 238 -16.02 0.64 14.98
CA VAL A 238 -16.04 -0.22 13.81
C VAL A 238 -17.39 -0.96 13.72
N GLN A 239 -18.28 -0.49 12.87
CA GLN A 239 -19.32 -1.34 12.29
C GLN A 239 -18.77 -1.92 11.00
N ASN A 240 -17.85 -2.90 11.13
CA ASN A 240 -17.51 -3.77 10.04
C ASN A 240 -18.72 -4.66 9.74
N THR A 241 -19.48 -4.29 8.73
CA THR A 241 -20.33 -5.25 8.03
C THR A 241 -19.39 -6.24 7.35
N GLU A 242 -19.42 -7.49 7.82
CA GLU A 242 -18.81 -8.63 7.14
C GLU A 242 -19.35 -8.68 5.71
N ASN A 243 -18.58 -8.15 4.78
CA ASN A 243 -18.87 -8.33 3.38
C ASN A 243 -18.28 -9.69 2.97
N THR A 244 -19.08 -10.75 3.15
CA THR A 244 -18.81 -12.08 2.60
C THR A 244 -19.09 -12.06 1.11
N GLY A 245 -18.26 -11.34 0.35
CA GLY A 245 -18.23 -11.44 -1.09
C GLY A 245 -17.39 -12.65 -1.49
N GLU A 246 -18.03 -13.70 -1.96
CA GLU A 246 -17.35 -14.77 -2.69
C GLU A 246 -16.60 -14.14 -3.88
N GLN A 247 -15.27 -14.09 -3.77
CA GLN A 247 -14.42 -13.81 -4.92
C GLN A 247 -14.53 -15.00 -5.87
N THR A 248 -15.32 -14.85 -6.91
CA THR A 248 -15.23 -15.73 -8.07
C THR A 248 -13.93 -15.41 -8.79
N ASP A 249 -13.04 -16.41 -8.88
CA ASP A 249 -11.83 -16.42 -9.70
C ASP A 249 -12.17 -15.99 -11.14
N THR A 250 -11.92 -14.73 -11.46
CA THR A 250 -11.69 -14.31 -12.83
C THR A 250 -10.32 -13.65 -12.84
N ALA A 251 -9.33 -14.45 -13.26
CA ALA A 251 -8.01 -13.95 -13.61
C ALA A 251 -8.18 -12.99 -14.80
N ASP A 252 -8.24 -11.70 -14.51
CA ASP A 252 -8.06 -10.67 -15.51
C ASP A 252 -6.74 -9.96 -15.22
N GLU A 253 -5.89 -9.98 -16.24
CA GLU A 253 -4.55 -9.43 -16.25
C GLU A 253 -4.58 -7.97 -15.77
N GLN A 254 -3.96 -7.70 -14.63
CA GLN A 254 -3.56 -6.34 -14.28
C GLN A 254 -2.61 -5.86 -15.37
N ALA A 255 -3.05 -4.91 -16.18
CA ALA A 255 -2.16 -4.21 -17.09
C ALA A 255 -1.06 -3.53 -16.26
N PRO A 256 0.24 -3.73 -16.62
CA PRO A 256 1.32 -3.11 -15.87
C PRO A 256 1.16 -1.58 -15.92
N LEU A 257 1.41 -0.91 -14.79
CA LEU A 257 1.46 0.56 -14.67
C LEU A 257 2.42 1.25 -15.68
N GLU A 258 3.14 0.46 -16.48
CA GLU A 258 4.06 0.94 -17.51
C GLU A 258 3.38 1.67 -18.69
N GLU A 259 2.08 1.45 -18.93
CA GLU A 259 1.35 2.12 -20.02
C GLU A 259 0.88 3.55 -19.67
N ILE A 260 0.99 3.98 -18.41
CA ILE A 260 0.51 5.30 -17.97
C ILE A 260 1.51 6.43 -18.27
N VAL A 261 2.74 6.11 -18.66
CA VAL A 261 3.84 7.11 -18.81
C VAL A 261 3.99 7.63 -20.26
N THR A 262 3.21 7.14 -21.23
CA THR A 262 3.33 7.59 -22.62
C THR A 262 1.97 8.06 -23.16
N GLU A 263 1.65 9.35 -22.90
CA GLU A 263 1.08 10.31 -23.88
C GLU A 263 0.96 11.71 -23.24
#